data_e34327a80e56adcbcf891bdb357547a5
#
_entry.id   e34327a80e56adcbcf891bdb357547a5
#
_cell.length_a   1.000
_cell.length_b   1.000
_cell.length_c   1.000
_cell.angle_alpha   90.00
_cell.angle_beta   90.00
_cell.angle_gamma   90.00
#
_symmetry.space_group_name_H-M   'P 1'
#
loop_
_entity.id
_entity.type
_entity.pdbx_description
1 polymer ?
#
loop_
_entity_poly.entity_id
_entity_poly.type
_entity_poly.pdbx_seq_one_letter_code
_entity_poly.pdbx_strand_id
1 'polypeptide(L)'
;MYATPLDLPDFEEEVVTEAHVRYLEPRGLGGKAALITLDNGYDHTKPSSFGPGGLKNLWLALDEVEAEADVKLIAVTGKPFIFLAGADIKLMPNLKSREQGLALAQAGHAVYKRLKDSAVPTFAFIN
;
A
#
# COMPACT_ATOMS: atom_id res chain seq x y z
N MET A 1 -9.53 -18.47 1.15
CA MET A 1 -8.39 -17.75 1.77
C MET A 1 -7.76 -16.90 0.69
N TYR A 2 -7.51 -15.65 0.97
CA TYR A 2 -6.81 -14.78 0.03
C TYR A 2 -5.30 -15.06 0.10
N ALA A 3 -4.62 -15.08 -1.05
CA ALA A 3 -3.17 -15.08 -1.09
C ALA A 3 -2.64 -13.78 -0.47
N THR A 4 -1.52 -13.84 0.23
CA THR A 4 -0.87 -12.63 0.71
C THR A 4 -0.02 -12.02 -0.40
N PRO A 5 0.24 -10.69 -0.38
CA PRO A 5 1.15 -10.10 -1.36
C PRO A 5 2.57 -10.69 -1.33
N LEU A 6 2.98 -11.26 -0.19
CA LEU A 6 4.30 -11.85 -0.03
C LEU A 6 4.54 -13.07 -0.92
N ASP A 7 3.47 -13.76 -1.34
CA ASP A 7 3.53 -14.95 -2.18
C ASP A 7 3.57 -14.64 -3.68
N LEU A 8 3.42 -13.37 -4.05
CA LEU A 8 3.42 -12.97 -5.46
C LEU A 8 4.82 -12.99 -6.06
N PRO A 9 4.95 -13.37 -7.35
CA PRO A 9 6.20 -13.20 -8.07
C PRO A 9 6.51 -11.72 -8.29
N ASP A 10 7.79 -11.39 -8.41
CA ASP A 10 8.22 -10.07 -8.83
C ASP A 10 8.14 -9.92 -10.35
N PHE A 11 7.87 -8.71 -10.82
CA PHE A 11 7.94 -8.34 -12.23
C PHE A 11 9.04 -7.29 -12.41
N GLU A 12 10.00 -7.59 -13.28
CA GLU A 12 11.16 -6.70 -13.53
C GLU A 12 10.73 -5.33 -14.08
N GLU A 13 9.62 -5.29 -14.82
CA GLU A 13 9.11 -4.06 -15.45
C GLU A 13 8.32 -3.18 -14.47
N GLU A 14 8.07 -3.64 -13.26
CA GLU A 14 7.33 -2.85 -12.28
C GLU A 14 8.14 -1.65 -11.81
N VAL A 15 7.54 -0.46 -11.92
CA VAL A 15 7.99 0.71 -11.17
C VAL A 15 7.37 0.61 -9.79
N VAL A 16 8.13 0.05 -8.86
CA VAL A 16 7.62 -0.32 -7.53
C VAL A 16 7.24 0.91 -6.73
N THR A 17 6.02 0.93 -6.21
CA THR A 17 5.58 1.93 -5.24
C THR A 17 6.09 1.56 -3.85
N GLU A 18 6.89 2.45 -3.26
CA GLU A 18 7.32 2.36 -1.88
C GLU A 18 6.20 2.79 -0.92
N ALA A 19 6.21 2.26 0.28
CA ALA A 19 5.29 2.65 1.35
C ALA A 19 6.12 3.18 2.52
N HIS A 20 6.33 4.49 2.56
CA HIS A 20 7.13 5.14 3.59
C HIS A 20 6.29 5.37 4.84
N VAL A 21 6.75 4.86 5.97
CA VAL A 21 6.07 5.01 7.26
C VAL A 21 6.70 6.14 8.06
N ARG A 22 5.87 7.05 8.56
CA ARG A 22 6.25 8.08 9.52
C ARG A 22 5.26 8.08 10.68
N TYR A 23 5.76 8.39 11.86
CA TYR A 23 4.94 8.54 13.05
C TYR A 23 4.86 10.01 13.45
N LEU A 24 3.66 10.50 13.63
CA LEU A 24 3.36 11.86 14.07
C LEU A 24 2.66 11.78 15.43
N GLU A 25 2.82 12.82 16.24
CA GLU A 25 2.12 12.93 17.53
C GLU A 25 1.24 14.18 17.53
N PRO A 26 0.08 14.15 16.85
CA PRO A 26 -0.80 15.29 16.78
C PRO A 26 -1.33 15.66 18.16
N ARG A 27 -1.42 16.98 18.42
CA ARG A 27 -1.97 17.48 19.68
C ARG A 27 -3.40 16.92 19.89
N GLY A 28 -3.65 16.37 21.05
CA GLY A 28 -4.97 15.86 21.45
C GLY A 28 -5.26 14.42 21.02
N LEU A 29 -4.38 13.78 20.21
CA LEU A 29 -4.57 12.38 19.82
C LEU A 29 -4.28 11.42 20.99
N GLY A 30 -3.33 11.76 21.87
CA GLY A 30 -2.93 10.90 22.99
C GLY A 30 -2.11 9.69 22.56
N GLY A 31 -1.41 9.78 21.44
CA GLY A 31 -0.57 8.73 20.87
C GLY A 31 -0.09 9.09 19.49
N LYS A 32 0.28 8.08 18.70
CA LYS A 32 0.86 8.26 17.38
C LYS A 32 -0.19 8.12 16.28
N ALA A 33 -0.06 8.95 15.24
CA ALA A 33 -0.64 8.73 13.94
C ALA A 33 0.42 8.11 13.02
N ALA A 34 0.18 6.94 12.48
CA ALA A 34 1.04 6.34 11.47
C ALA A 34 0.66 6.90 10.10
N LEU A 35 1.56 7.60 9.45
CA LEU A 35 1.39 8.10 8.08
C LEU A 35 2.15 7.22 7.12
N ILE A 36 1.43 6.56 6.22
CA ILE A 36 1.99 5.76 5.13
C ILE A 36 1.90 6.58 3.85
N THR A 37 3.04 6.94 3.28
CA THR A 37 3.12 7.67 2.00
C THR A 37 3.49 6.72 0.88
N LEU A 38 2.64 6.64 -0.14
CA LEU A 38 2.84 5.81 -1.32
C LEU A 38 3.57 6.62 -2.40
N ASP A 39 4.76 6.19 -2.77
CA ASP A 39 5.64 6.92 -3.67
C ASP A 39 6.45 5.98 -4.57
N ASN A 40 6.39 6.19 -5.88
CA ASN A 40 7.16 5.42 -6.86
C ASN A 40 8.50 6.08 -7.23
N GLY A 41 8.88 7.17 -6.58
CA GLY A 41 10.13 7.89 -6.82
C GLY A 41 10.11 8.86 -7.99
N TYR A 42 9.00 8.98 -8.71
CA TYR A 42 8.81 9.96 -9.79
C TYR A 42 7.96 11.13 -9.31
N ASP A 43 7.88 12.18 -10.12
CA ASP A 43 6.99 13.31 -9.87
C ASP A 43 5.51 12.96 -10.17
N HIS A 44 4.62 13.95 -10.04
CA HIS A 44 3.19 13.77 -10.23
C HIS A 44 2.79 13.40 -11.68
N THR A 45 3.67 13.59 -12.66
CA THR A 45 3.38 13.22 -14.06
C THR A 45 3.43 11.71 -14.29
N LYS A 46 4.03 10.96 -13.35
CA LYS A 46 4.03 9.50 -13.33
C LYS A 46 3.35 9.00 -12.05
N PRO A 47 2.04 8.79 -12.07
CA PRO A 47 1.30 8.33 -10.90
C PRO A 47 1.84 7.01 -10.34
N SER A 48 1.85 6.89 -9.01
CA SER A 48 2.10 5.62 -8.37
C SER A 48 0.96 4.65 -8.66
N SER A 49 1.27 3.38 -8.83
CA SER A 49 0.30 2.31 -9.02
C SER A 49 0.76 1.06 -8.28
N PHE A 50 -0.15 0.11 -8.08
CA PHE A 50 0.17 -1.14 -7.41
C PHE A 50 0.37 -2.29 -8.40
N GLY A 51 1.61 -2.77 -8.45
CA GLY A 51 1.95 -4.11 -8.87
C GLY A 51 2.24 -4.99 -7.65
N PRO A 52 2.80 -6.20 -7.85
CA PRO A 52 3.15 -7.11 -6.76
C PRO A 52 4.07 -6.50 -5.72
N GLY A 53 5.13 -5.80 -6.17
CA GLY A 53 6.09 -5.16 -5.27
C GLY A 53 5.48 -4.05 -4.43
N GLY A 54 4.64 -3.20 -5.03
CA GLY A 54 3.94 -2.15 -4.30
C GLY A 54 2.96 -2.70 -3.25
N LEU A 55 2.24 -3.78 -3.58
CA LEU A 55 1.37 -4.46 -2.62
C LEU A 55 2.16 -5.10 -1.47
N LYS A 56 3.33 -5.71 -1.76
CA LYS A 56 4.24 -6.22 -0.73
C LYS A 56 4.70 -5.12 0.22
N ASN A 57 5.12 -3.98 -0.34
CA ASN A 57 5.61 -2.85 0.45
C ASN A 57 4.52 -2.30 1.38
N LEU A 58 3.29 -2.14 0.90
CA LEU A 58 2.18 -1.71 1.76
C LEU A 58 1.86 -2.74 2.83
N TRP A 59 1.89 -4.03 2.50
CA TRP A 59 1.69 -5.10 3.47
C TRP A 59 2.72 -5.06 4.59
N LEU A 60 4.02 -4.93 4.26
CA LEU A 60 5.11 -4.82 5.22
C LEU A 60 5.04 -3.53 6.05
N ALA A 61 4.62 -2.43 5.44
CA ALA A 61 4.38 -1.18 6.16
C ALA A 61 3.27 -1.35 7.23
N LEU A 62 2.22 -2.10 6.91
CA LEU A 62 1.17 -2.42 7.89
C LEU A 62 1.70 -3.32 9.01
N ASP A 63 2.59 -4.29 8.71
CA ASP A 63 3.25 -5.08 9.75
C ASP A 63 4.05 -4.19 10.71
N GLU A 64 4.81 -3.23 10.17
CA GLU A 64 5.58 -2.27 10.97
C GLU A 64 4.66 -1.43 11.86
N VAL A 65 3.60 -0.87 11.29
CA VAL A 65 2.66 -0.01 12.02
C VAL A 65 1.91 -0.79 13.11
N GLU A 66 1.51 -2.02 12.84
CA GLU A 66 0.79 -2.85 13.82
C GLU A 66 1.70 -3.29 14.98
N ALA A 67 3.02 -3.38 14.75
CA ALA A 67 4.00 -3.68 15.79
C ALA A 67 4.41 -2.45 16.62
N GLU A 68 4.11 -1.23 16.16
CA GLU A 68 4.48 0.01 16.84
C GLU A 68 3.53 0.30 18.00
N ALA A 69 4.10 0.68 19.15
CA ALA A 69 3.30 1.02 20.33
C ALA A 69 2.58 2.37 20.16
N ASP A 70 1.41 2.47 20.78
CA ASP A 70 0.62 3.71 20.89
C ASP A 70 0.14 4.31 19.56
N VAL A 71 0.04 3.53 18.52
CA VAL A 71 -0.61 3.94 17.27
C VAL A 71 -2.12 4.01 17.49
N LYS A 72 -2.70 5.19 17.26
CA LYS A 72 -4.13 5.48 17.44
C LYS A 72 -4.90 5.57 16.14
N LEU A 73 -4.20 5.80 15.02
CA LEU A 73 -4.79 5.82 13.69
C LEU A 73 -3.74 5.54 12.62
N ILE A 74 -4.21 5.09 11.48
CA ILE A 74 -3.40 4.92 10.27
C ILE A 74 -3.92 5.89 9.20
N ALA A 75 -3.03 6.69 8.64
CA ALA A 75 -3.31 7.56 7.51
C ALA A 75 -2.52 7.09 6.29
N VAL A 76 -3.18 6.99 5.14
CA VAL A 76 -2.53 6.67 3.87
C VAL A 76 -2.65 7.86 2.94
N THR A 77 -1.56 8.28 2.35
CA THR A 77 -1.52 9.35 1.37
C THR A 77 -0.59 9.02 0.20
N GLY A 78 -0.66 9.81 -0.85
CA GLY A 78 0.28 9.74 -1.97
C GLY A 78 1.40 10.76 -1.86
N LYS A 79 2.26 10.77 -2.85
CA LYS A 79 3.25 11.83 -3.04
C LYS A 79 2.56 13.15 -3.43
N PRO A 80 3.26 14.31 -3.39
CA PRO A 80 2.65 15.60 -3.71
C PRO A 80 1.88 15.60 -5.03
N PHE A 81 0.69 16.18 -5.00
CA PHE A 81 -0.22 16.43 -6.12
C PHE A 81 -0.88 15.20 -6.76
N ILE A 82 -0.62 14.00 -6.27
CA ILE A 82 -1.32 12.81 -6.76
C ILE A 82 -1.32 11.70 -5.72
N PHE A 83 -2.49 11.07 -5.52
CA PHE A 83 -2.64 10.01 -4.54
C PHE A 83 -2.11 8.67 -5.08
N LEU A 84 -2.87 8.01 -5.91
CA LEU A 84 -2.57 6.68 -6.45
C LEU A 84 -3.47 6.41 -7.65
N ALA A 85 -2.94 5.78 -8.69
CA ALA A 85 -3.70 5.45 -9.89
C ALA A 85 -4.28 4.02 -9.91
N GLY A 86 -4.27 3.31 -8.79
CA GLY A 86 -4.83 1.96 -8.69
C GLY A 86 -3.86 0.86 -9.12
N ALA A 87 -4.38 -0.21 -9.71
CA ALA A 87 -3.56 -1.32 -10.17
C ALA A 87 -2.68 -0.94 -11.37
N ASP A 88 -1.47 -1.48 -11.42
CA ASP A 88 -0.57 -1.25 -12.55
C ASP A 88 -1.00 -2.08 -13.77
N ILE A 89 -1.79 -1.45 -14.64
CA ILE A 89 -2.30 -2.10 -15.84
C ILE A 89 -1.19 -2.42 -16.86
N LYS A 90 -0.01 -1.79 -16.77
CA LYS A 90 1.11 -2.07 -17.66
C LYS A 90 1.70 -3.45 -17.42
N LEU A 91 1.47 -4.02 -16.25
CA LEU A 91 1.93 -5.37 -15.91
C LEU A 91 0.97 -6.47 -16.40
N MET A 92 -0.25 -6.12 -16.79
CA MET A 92 -1.25 -7.11 -17.24
C MET A 92 -0.77 -8.00 -18.38
N PRO A 93 -0.06 -7.48 -19.43
CA PRO A 93 0.47 -8.34 -20.50
C PRO A 93 1.51 -9.36 -20.01
N ASN A 94 2.12 -9.14 -18.87
CA ASN A 94 3.18 -10.00 -18.31
C ASN A 94 2.61 -11.15 -17.47
N LEU A 95 1.31 -11.17 -17.23
CA LEU A 95 0.63 -12.27 -16.56
C LEU A 95 0.66 -13.51 -17.45
N LYS A 96 1.22 -14.60 -16.93
CA LYS A 96 1.43 -15.84 -17.68
C LYS A 96 0.24 -16.79 -17.60
N SER A 97 -0.64 -16.59 -16.65
CA SER A 97 -1.81 -17.45 -16.45
C SER A 97 -2.95 -16.72 -15.75
N ARG A 98 -4.14 -17.30 -15.85
CA ARG A 98 -5.31 -16.85 -15.11
C ARG A 98 -5.08 -16.91 -13.59
N GLU A 99 -4.36 -17.92 -13.14
CA GLU A 99 -4.03 -18.13 -11.72
C GLU A 99 -3.17 -16.98 -11.18
N GLN A 100 -2.19 -16.50 -11.96
CA GLN A 100 -1.40 -15.32 -11.57
C GLN A 100 -2.27 -14.06 -11.48
N GLY A 101 -3.15 -13.85 -12.43
CA GLY A 101 -4.08 -12.72 -12.40
C GLY A 101 -5.01 -12.78 -11.19
N LEU A 102 -5.53 -13.96 -10.88
CA LEU A 102 -6.36 -14.17 -9.70
C LEU A 102 -5.57 -13.92 -8.39
N ALA A 103 -4.37 -14.44 -8.29
CA ALA A 103 -3.51 -14.26 -7.13
C ALA A 103 -3.19 -12.76 -6.88
N LEU A 104 -2.90 -12.01 -7.95
CA LEU A 104 -2.65 -10.57 -7.86
C LEU A 104 -3.90 -9.81 -7.36
N ALA A 105 -5.08 -10.12 -7.90
CA ALA A 105 -6.32 -9.52 -7.47
C ALA A 105 -6.65 -9.86 -6.00
N GLN A 106 -6.47 -11.11 -5.61
CA GLN A 106 -6.68 -11.56 -4.23
C GLN A 106 -5.72 -10.88 -3.25
N ALA A 107 -4.45 -10.71 -3.64
CA ALA A 107 -3.46 -10.01 -2.83
C ALA A 107 -3.84 -8.54 -2.63
N GLY A 108 -4.32 -7.85 -3.68
CA GLY A 108 -4.85 -6.49 -3.56
C GLY A 108 -6.04 -6.43 -2.59
N HIS A 109 -6.99 -7.34 -2.72
CA HIS A 109 -8.11 -7.45 -1.78
C HIS A 109 -7.66 -7.70 -0.34
N ALA A 110 -6.64 -8.54 -0.14
CA ALA A 110 -6.11 -8.84 1.20
C ALA A 110 -5.54 -7.60 1.87
N VAL A 111 -4.78 -6.76 1.13
CA VAL A 111 -4.23 -5.50 1.64
C VAL A 111 -5.34 -4.53 2.04
N TYR A 112 -6.31 -4.31 1.15
CA TYR A 112 -7.41 -3.38 1.45
C TYR A 112 -8.32 -3.89 2.56
N LYS A 113 -8.55 -5.22 2.62
CA LYS A 113 -9.29 -5.82 3.73
C LYS A 113 -8.57 -5.59 5.06
N ARG A 114 -7.25 -5.73 5.08
CA ARG A 114 -6.44 -5.48 6.29
C ARG A 114 -6.57 -4.03 6.76
N LEU A 115 -6.53 -3.06 5.84
CA LEU A 115 -6.79 -1.66 6.17
C LEU A 115 -8.20 -1.44 6.73
N LYS A 116 -9.20 -2.02 6.08
CA LYS A 116 -10.61 -1.91 6.50
C LYS A 116 -10.84 -2.51 7.88
N ASP A 117 -10.23 -3.65 8.18
CA ASP A 117 -10.43 -4.40 9.42
C ASP A 117 -9.41 -4.02 10.50
N SER A 118 -8.67 -2.94 10.30
CA SER A 118 -7.69 -2.45 11.27
C SER A 118 -8.31 -2.22 12.65
N ALA A 119 -7.55 -2.52 13.71
CA ALA A 119 -7.97 -2.28 15.10
C ALA A 119 -8.07 -0.78 15.44
N VAL A 120 -7.46 0.08 14.64
CA VAL A 120 -7.52 1.54 14.77
C VAL A 120 -8.15 2.17 13.53
N PRO A 121 -8.73 3.38 13.63
CA PRO A 121 -9.30 4.07 12.48
C PRO A 121 -8.28 4.26 11.35
N THR A 122 -8.73 4.11 10.12
CA THR A 122 -7.91 4.32 8.91
C THR A 122 -8.49 5.45 8.08
N PHE A 123 -7.61 6.30 7.55
CA PHE A 123 -7.96 7.46 6.74
C PHE A 123 -7.15 7.46 5.44
N ALA A 124 -7.78 7.88 4.35
CA ALA A 124 -7.10 8.16 3.08
C ALA A 124 -7.12 9.67 2.83
N PHE A 125 -5.94 10.26 2.68
CA PHE A 125 -5.79 11.67 2.32
C PHE A 125 -5.47 11.73 0.82
N ILE A 126 -6.50 12.00 0.04
CA ILE A 126 -6.43 12.02 -1.42
C ILE A 126 -6.12 13.46 -1.86
N ASN A 127 -4.98 13.63 -2.54
CA ASN A 127 -4.46 14.90 -3.01
C ASN A 127 -4.34 14.95 -4.55
#